data_eefc6d9b760fa632ea2a7f10f60f50c3
#
_entry.id   eefc6d9b760fa632ea2a7f10f60f50c3
#
_cell.length_a   1.000
_cell.length_b   1.000
_cell.length_c   1.000
_cell.angle_alpha   90.00
_cell.angle_beta   90.00
_cell.angle_gamma   90.00
#
_symmetry.space_group_name_H-M   'P 1'
#
loop_
_entity.id
_entity.type
_entity.pdbx_description
1 polymer ?
#
loop_
_entity_poly.entity_id
_entity_poly.type
_entity_poly.pdbx_seq_one_letter_code
_entity_poly.pdbx_strand_id
1 'polypeptide(L)'
;MKHKIFAFLALLLTLTAACAGAQQRPSVGCFSPGLVRVSEKMKENPTVSADVTLTVENAFYARNLSVLKKMLEGTTLRVWSDDARGGLTLERGGETLMQADVAQDGRISVDGHPLETGISVPDEAQADWNALAERLQTTPILERVPLTAVEAWLKGLKPGDVLGFGATAASAFDVKRTMSDDGERLTKLNVEGALTVGGETWTVSGYLRQPGGRAPKDTFELTFRKDDKNIVELVYSALRQDKIEQKDRKGQTSVATTLKASGKLEGYSVYMMLKVNQRNDWTADGETLNEKITVSVNMTQKDNRPGKNMQGLNRIDAEGKNVIRVTTGEATADGDALDCELTGKLMLNENTFLQGGASMRVTIGGEAPDGAQADGDAEPWTLEEAVRALSRRLYRQLDEQTNKSISDGL
;
A
#
# COMPACT_ATOMS: atom_id res chain seq x y z
N MET A 1 -28.85 6.50 1.99
CA MET A 1 -28.62 5.96 0.64
C MET A 1 -27.15 5.87 0.29
N LYS A 2 -26.36 6.95 0.18
CA LYS A 2 -24.94 6.94 -0.17
C LYS A 2 -24.09 5.98 0.71
N HIS A 3 -24.32 5.92 2.03
CA HIS A 3 -23.60 5.02 2.95
C HIS A 3 -23.80 3.53 2.65
N LYS A 4 -24.99 3.11 2.17
CA LYS A 4 -25.24 1.71 1.80
C LYS A 4 -24.49 1.29 0.54
N ILE A 5 -24.37 2.19 -0.44
CA ILE A 5 -23.61 1.95 -1.67
C ILE A 5 -22.12 1.83 -1.35
N PHE A 6 -21.58 2.72 -0.51
CA PHE A 6 -20.18 2.63 -0.05
C PHE A 6 -19.91 1.34 0.72
N ALA A 7 -20.81 0.92 1.61
CA ALA A 7 -20.67 -0.33 2.34
C ALA A 7 -20.66 -1.56 1.40
N PHE A 8 -21.50 -1.55 0.37
CA PHE A 8 -21.54 -2.62 -0.62
C PHE A 8 -20.26 -2.68 -1.48
N LEU A 9 -19.78 -1.52 -1.93
CA LEU A 9 -18.52 -1.43 -2.69
C LEU A 9 -17.30 -1.82 -1.83
N ALA A 10 -17.29 -1.42 -0.57
CA ALA A 10 -16.26 -1.80 0.38
C ALA A 10 -16.28 -3.33 0.65
N LEU A 11 -17.48 -3.94 0.76
CA LEU A 11 -17.63 -5.40 0.86
C LEU A 11 -17.03 -6.12 -0.36
N LEU A 12 -17.30 -5.63 -1.57
CA LEU A 12 -16.74 -6.20 -2.78
C LEU A 12 -15.19 -6.18 -2.77
N LEU A 13 -14.61 -5.07 -2.28
CA LEU A 13 -13.16 -4.94 -2.10
C LEU A 13 -12.60 -5.92 -1.06
N THR A 14 -13.32 -6.15 0.04
CA THR A 14 -12.85 -7.06 1.10
C THR A 14 -13.06 -8.52 0.78
N LEU A 15 -14.10 -8.89 0.06
CA LEU A 15 -14.28 -10.26 -0.45
C LEU A 15 -13.09 -10.67 -1.32
N THR A 16 -12.53 -9.74 -2.10
CA THR A 16 -11.33 -10.00 -2.90
C THR A 16 -10.06 -10.02 -2.07
N ALA A 17 -9.94 -9.14 -1.06
CA ALA A 17 -8.83 -9.16 -0.11
C ALA A 17 -8.86 -10.42 0.79
N ALA A 18 -10.04 -10.89 1.19
CA ALA A 18 -10.18 -12.13 1.95
C ALA A 18 -9.82 -13.36 1.11
N CYS A 19 -10.13 -13.38 -0.19
CA CYS A 19 -9.63 -14.40 -1.11
C CYS A 19 -8.11 -14.35 -1.29
N ALA A 20 -7.48 -13.17 -1.11
CA ALA A 20 -6.03 -13.00 -1.14
C ALA A 20 -5.35 -13.30 0.21
N GLY A 21 -6.10 -13.27 1.30
CA GLY A 21 -5.57 -13.32 2.68
C GLY A 21 -5.45 -14.71 3.31
N ALA A 22 -5.71 -15.80 2.59
CA ALA A 22 -5.45 -17.14 3.09
C ALA A 22 -3.94 -17.40 3.10
N GLN A 23 -3.30 -17.08 4.21
CA GLN A 23 -1.87 -17.28 4.46
C GLN A 23 -1.50 -18.77 4.33
N GLN A 24 -1.08 -19.17 3.14
CA GLN A 24 -0.20 -20.31 2.98
C GLN A 24 1.17 -19.82 2.54
N ARG A 25 2.22 -20.43 3.07
CA ARG A 25 3.61 -20.11 2.73
C ARG A 25 3.78 -20.02 1.22
N PRO A 26 4.48 -18.99 0.71
CA PRO A 26 4.61 -18.78 -0.72
C PRO A 26 5.19 -20.01 -1.42
N SER A 27 4.60 -20.38 -2.53
CA SER A 27 5.22 -21.35 -3.42
C SER A 27 6.44 -20.71 -4.06
N VAL A 28 7.52 -21.47 -4.21
CA VAL A 28 8.87 -21.03 -4.67
C VAL A 28 8.88 -20.18 -5.94
N GLY A 29 7.80 -20.04 -6.65
CA GLY A 29 7.67 -19.27 -7.90
C GLY A 29 7.14 -17.84 -7.78
N CYS A 30 6.79 -17.36 -6.55
CA CYS A 30 6.22 -16.02 -6.33
C CYS A 30 7.17 -15.08 -5.59
N PHE A 31 8.41 -15.47 -5.48
CA PHE A 31 9.38 -14.91 -4.56
C PHE A 31 10.16 -13.76 -5.18
N SER A 32 10.42 -12.74 -4.34
CA SER A 32 11.44 -11.74 -4.51
C SER A 32 12.66 -12.19 -3.69
N PRO A 33 13.64 -12.89 -4.29
CA PRO A 33 14.79 -13.39 -3.53
C PRO A 33 15.63 -12.27 -2.93
N GLY A 34 15.60 -11.09 -3.55
CA GLY A 34 16.27 -9.90 -3.05
C GLY A 34 15.61 -9.36 -1.78
N LEU A 35 14.28 -9.21 -1.78
CA LEU A 35 13.53 -8.74 -0.60
C LEU A 35 13.68 -9.69 0.59
N VAL A 36 13.72 -10.99 0.33
CA VAL A 36 13.96 -11.99 1.40
C VAL A 36 15.33 -11.80 2.02
N ARG A 37 16.38 -11.68 1.20
CA ARG A 37 17.74 -11.43 1.69
C ARG A 37 17.86 -10.15 2.50
N VAL A 38 17.26 -9.05 1.99
CA VAL A 38 17.21 -7.77 2.73
C VAL A 38 16.53 -7.95 4.07
N SER A 39 15.39 -8.64 4.09
CA SER A 39 14.65 -8.93 5.31
C SER A 39 15.44 -9.75 6.32
N GLU A 40 16.14 -10.79 5.87
CA GLU A 40 17.01 -11.60 6.72
C GLU A 40 18.16 -10.76 7.28
N LYS A 41 18.82 -9.97 6.44
CA LYS A 41 19.89 -9.06 6.88
C LYS A 41 19.41 -7.98 7.84
N MET A 42 18.22 -7.43 7.66
CA MET A 42 17.63 -6.47 8.61
C MET A 42 17.45 -7.10 10.01
N LYS A 43 17.14 -8.40 10.08
CA LYS A 43 17.00 -9.12 11.35
C LYS A 43 18.33 -9.45 12.00
N GLU A 44 19.38 -9.58 11.23
CA GLU A 44 20.72 -9.98 11.69
C GLU A 44 21.62 -8.78 12.02
N ASN A 45 21.30 -7.59 11.51
CA ASN A 45 22.13 -6.41 11.70
C ASN A 45 21.55 -5.47 12.75
N PRO A 46 22.38 -5.02 13.69
CA PRO A 46 21.94 -4.11 14.74
C PRO A 46 21.59 -2.71 14.18
N THR A 47 22.29 -2.27 13.13
CA THR A 47 22.10 -0.92 12.59
C THR A 47 21.32 -0.97 11.30
N VAL A 48 20.17 -0.29 11.30
CA VAL A 48 19.33 -0.08 10.12
C VAL A 48 18.95 1.39 10.05
N SER A 49 19.02 1.99 8.86
CA SER A 49 18.57 3.35 8.63
C SER A 49 17.69 3.45 7.39
N ALA A 50 16.77 4.40 7.39
CA ALA A 50 15.93 4.72 6.25
C ALA A 50 15.91 6.23 6.01
N ASP A 51 16.31 6.65 4.82
CA ASP A 51 16.19 8.02 4.35
C ASP A 51 14.91 8.16 3.54
N VAL A 52 14.02 9.07 3.96
CA VAL A 52 12.72 9.29 3.32
C VAL A 52 12.64 10.73 2.82
N THR A 53 12.31 10.90 1.56
CA THR A 53 11.99 12.21 0.97
C THR A 53 10.56 12.22 0.47
N LEU A 54 9.88 13.35 0.63
CA LEU A 54 8.51 13.54 0.19
C LEU A 54 8.44 14.62 -0.88
N THR A 55 7.59 14.43 -1.87
CA THR A 55 7.31 15.40 -2.92
C THR A 55 5.81 15.62 -3.05
N VAL A 56 5.40 16.88 -3.23
CA VAL A 56 4.01 17.24 -3.54
C VAL A 56 4.02 18.05 -4.83
N GLU A 57 3.36 17.54 -5.87
CA GLU A 57 3.26 18.23 -7.17
C GLU A 57 2.00 19.08 -7.25
N ASN A 58 0.88 18.57 -6.71
CA ASN A 58 -0.41 19.24 -6.70
C ASN A 58 -1.22 18.88 -5.44
N ALA A 59 -1.94 19.88 -4.90
CA ALA A 59 -2.90 19.68 -3.81
C ALA A 59 -3.99 20.76 -3.92
N PHE A 60 -5.22 20.34 -4.25
CA PHE A 60 -6.34 21.21 -4.62
C PHE A 60 -6.71 22.24 -3.55
N TYR A 61 -6.64 21.90 -2.26
CA TYR A 61 -6.99 22.82 -1.16
C TYR A 61 -5.80 23.50 -0.49
N ALA A 62 -4.59 23.27 -0.98
CA ALA A 62 -3.41 23.90 -0.37
C ALA A 62 -3.27 25.34 -0.82
N ARG A 63 -3.75 26.30 -0.01
CA ARG A 63 -3.60 27.74 -0.28
C ARG A 63 -2.14 28.16 -0.47
N ASN A 64 -1.21 27.43 0.14
CA ASN A 64 0.22 27.69 0.10
C ASN A 64 1.00 26.52 -0.50
N LEU A 65 0.49 25.93 -1.60
CA LEU A 65 1.14 24.78 -2.24
C LEU A 65 2.60 25.07 -2.62
N SER A 66 2.91 26.30 -3.08
CA SER A 66 4.27 26.71 -3.40
C SER A 66 5.19 26.70 -2.18
N VAL A 67 4.68 27.10 -1.02
CA VAL A 67 5.42 27.04 0.25
C VAL A 67 5.63 25.59 0.65
N LEU A 68 4.59 24.75 0.60
CA LEU A 68 4.70 23.33 0.92
C LEU A 68 5.73 22.62 0.02
N LYS A 69 5.70 22.89 -1.30
CA LYS A 69 6.70 22.35 -2.22
C LYS A 69 8.11 22.79 -1.83
N LYS A 70 8.31 24.06 -1.58
CA LYS A 70 9.61 24.59 -1.14
C LYS A 70 10.05 24.00 0.20
N MET A 71 9.12 23.74 1.12
CA MET A 71 9.44 23.12 2.42
C MET A 71 9.88 21.65 2.27
N LEU A 72 9.27 20.92 1.37
CA LEU A 72 9.60 19.51 1.13
C LEU A 72 10.83 19.33 0.24
N GLU A 73 11.09 20.29 -0.68
CA GLU A 73 12.22 20.22 -1.60
C GLU A 73 13.55 20.22 -0.86
N GLY A 74 14.36 19.20 -1.11
CA GLY A 74 15.65 19.01 -0.45
C GLY A 74 15.56 18.62 1.02
N THR A 75 14.36 18.27 1.52
CA THR A 75 14.16 17.80 2.89
C THR A 75 14.19 16.28 2.93
N THR A 76 15.06 15.73 3.76
CA THR A 76 15.19 14.28 4.01
C THR A 76 14.89 13.99 5.47
N LEU A 77 14.02 13.04 5.71
CA LEU A 77 13.78 12.46 7.02
C LEU A 77 14.59 11.15 7.10
N ARG A 78 15.58 11.11 7.97
CA ARG A 78 16.33 9.89 8.29
C ARG A 78 15.78 9.31 9.58
N VAL A 79 15.40 8.03 9.54
CA VAL A 79 15.04 7.23 10.71
C VAL A 79 16.10 6.14 10.83
N TRP A 80 16.63 5.92 12.03
CA TRP A 80 17.65 4.92 12.26
C TRP A 80 17.51 4.25 13.62
N SER A 81 18.05 3.07 13.77
CA SER A 81 18.23 2.41 15.06
C SER A 81 19.48 1.54 15.06
N ASP A 82 20.04 1.34 16.24
CA ASP A 82 21.06 0.35 16.55
C ASP A 82 20.61 -0.49 17.77
N ASP A 83 21.49 -1.34 18.34
CA ASP A 83 21.15 -2.19 19.48
C ASP A 83 20.77 -1.43 20.76
N ALA A 84 21.18 -0.18 20.88
CA ALA A 84 21.10 0.58 22.13
C ALA A 84 20.17 1.77 22.05
N ARG A 85 19.93 2.29 20.84
CA ARG A 85 19.21 3.55 20.65
C ARG A 85 18.60 3.64 19.25
N GLY A 86 17.69 4.56 19.09
CA GLY A 86 17.13 4.94 17.80
C GLY A 86 17.05 6.44 17.66
N GLY A 87 16.76 6.92 16.48
CA GLY A 87 16.64 8.35 16.26
C GLY A 87 15.99 8.70 14.95
N LEU A 88 15.73 10.00 14.84
CA LEU A 88 15.14 10.63 13.70
C LEU A 88 15.89 11.95 13.45
N THR A 89 16.36 12.14 12.23
CA THR A 89 16.99 13.39 11.82
C THR A 89 16.23 13.99 10.65
N LEU A 90 15.87 15.24 10.75
CA LEU A 90 15.30 16.01 9.66
C LEU A 90 16.37 16.94 9.10
N GLU A 91 16.76 16.72 7.86
CA GLU A 91 17.79 17.46 7.17
C GLU A 91 17.21 18.21 5.97
N ARG A 92 17.82 19.36 5.64
CA ARG A 92 17.49 20.10 4.44
C ARG A 92 18.70 20.88 3.93
N GLY A 93 19.03 20.65 2.65
CA GLY A 93 20.17 21.35 2.03
C GLY A 93 21.52 21.05 2.70
N GLY A 94 21.65 19.92 3.38
CA GLY A 94 22.85 19.53 4.13
C GLY A 94 22.92 20.09 5.56
N GLU A 95 21.88 20.80 6.02
CA GLU A 95 21.77 21.28 7.40
C GLU A 95 20.72 20.46 8.18
N THR A 96 21.07 20.09 9.41
CA THR A 96 20.13 19.43 10.33
C THR A 96 19.14 20.45 10.88
N LEU A 97 17.86 20.24 10.56
CA LEU A 97 16.75 21.06 11.06
C LEU A 97 16.30 20.64 12.45
N MET A 98 16.32 19.33 12.70
CA MET A 98 15.91 18.73 13.95
C MET A 98 16.55 17.34 14.06
N GLN A 99 16.97 17.01 15.25
CA GLN A 99 17.37 15.66 15.60
C GLN A 99 16.62 15.23 16.85
N ALA A 100 16.02 14.04 16.79
CA ALA A 100 15.39 13.42 17.94
C ALA A 100 16.06 12.06 18.18
N ASP A 101 16.42 11.78 19.42
CA ASP A 101 17.05 10.55 19.85
C ASP A 101 16.16 9.84 20.87
N VAL A 102 16.08 8.53 20.78
CA VAL A 102 15.34 7.66 21.68
C VAL A 102 16.35 6.76 22.36
N ALA A 103 16.51 6.91 23.65
CA ALA A 103 17.40 6.06 24.45
C ALA A 103 16.74 4.69 24.69
N GLN A 104 17.55 3.69 25.08
CA GLN A 104 17.09 2.33 25.36
C GLN A 104 16.00 2.24 26.44
N ASP A 105 15.96 3.21 27.35
CA ASP A 105 14.92 3.32 28.39
C ASP A 105 13.66 4.08 27.93
N GLY A 106 13.53 4.36 26.62
CA GLY A 106 12.40 5.03 26.00
C GLY A 106 12.37 6.56 26.20
N ARG A 107 13.38 7.15 26.83
CA ARG A 107 13.47 8.61 26.94
C ARG A 107 13.80 9.24 25.60
N ILE A 108 13.09 10.31 25.29
CA ILE A 108 13.25 11.07 24.05
C ILE A 108 14.00 12.37 24.37
N SER A 109 14.98 12.71 23.54
CA SER A 109 15.58 14.04 23.51
C SER A 109 15.42 14.65 22.09
N VAL A 110 15.32 15.97 22.02
CA VAL A 110 15.27 16.72 20.76
C VAL A 110 16.35 17.79 20.79
N ASP A 111 17.25 17.74 19.82
CA ASP A 111 18.40 18.66 19.73
C ASP A 111 19.22 18.72 21.03
N GLY A 112 19.35 17.59 21.74
CA GLY A 112 20.04 17.49 23.02
C GLY A 112 19.21 17.86 24.24
N HIS A 113 18.00 18.38 24.08
CA HIS A 113 17.10 18.69 25.19
C HIS A 113 16.18 17.51 25.50
N PRO A 114 16.16 16.99 26.73
CA PRO A 114 15.17 15.99 27.13
C PRO A 114 13.74 16.53 26.89
N LEU A 115 12.86 15.71 26.35
CA LEU A 115 11.43 16.10 26.28
C LEU A 115 10.78 15.89 27.66
N GLU A 116 10.03 16.93 28.13
CA GLU A 116 9.14 16.77 29.28
C GLU A 116 8.09 15.72 28.94
N THR A 117 8.17 14.59 29.64
CA THR A 117 7.45 13.41 29.27
C THR A 117 6.06 13.30 29.88
N GLY A 118 5.05 13.35 29.08
CA GLY A 118 3.90 12.49 29.06
C GLY A 118 3.92 11.48 27.91
N ILE A 119 4.99 11.48 27.08
CA ILE A 119 5.13 10.62 25.92
C ILE A 119 6.35 9.73 26.16
N SER A 120 6.14 8.57 26.73
CA SER A 120 7.08 7.48 26.56
C SER A 120 6.77 6.84 25.19
N VAL A 121 7.78 6.64 24.36
CA VAL A 121 7.63 5.75 23.20
C VAL A 121 7.43 4.36 23.79
N PRO A 122 6.28 3.69 23.63
CA PRO A 122 6.14 2.31 24.09
C PRO A 122 7.24 1.47 23.43
N ASP A 123 7.73 0.45 24.11
CA ASP A 123 8.69 -0.52 23.54
C ASP A 123 8.23 -1.06 22.17
N GLU A 124 6.91 -1.09 21.94
CA GLU A 124 6.24 -1.47 20.69
C GLU A 124 6.34 -0.42 19.57
N ALA A 125 6.74 0.82 19.87
CA ALA A 125 6.82 1.91 18.90
C ALA A 125 8.27 2.27 18.49
N GLN A 126 9.26 1.58 19.00
CA GLN A 126 10.58 1.55 18.38
C GLN A 126 10.36 1.07 16.94
N ALA A 127 11.00 1.76 15.97
CA ALA A 127 10.84 1.43 14.57
C ALA A 127 10.96 -0.08 14.40
N ASP A 128 9.83 -0.76 14.25
CA ASP A 128 9.79 -2.22 14.29
C ASP A 128 10.30 -2.74 12.96
N TRP A 129 11.62 -2.69 12.82
CA TRP A 129 12.34 -3.19 11.65
C TRP A 129 12.02 -4.68 11.41
N ASN A 130 11.71 -5.41 12.48
CA ASN A 130 11.29 -6.80 12.36
C ASN A 130 9.92 -6.89 11.68
N ALA A 131 8.96 -6.05 12.05
CA ALA A 131 7.67 -5.99 11.37
C ALA A 131 7.81 -5.53 9.91
N LEU A 132 8.70 -4.56 9.62
CA LEU A 132 9.01 -4.18 8.24
C LEU A 132 9.65 -5.34 7.48
N ALA A 133 10.63 -6.01 8.08
CA ALA A 133 11.29 -7.18 7.51
C ALA A 133 10.29 -8.31 7.22
N GLU A 134 9.37 -8.60 8.14
CA GLU A 134 8.29 -9.58 7.91
C GLU A 134 7.36 -9.17 6.78
N ARG A 135 7.00 -7.90 6.70
CA ARG A 135 6.20 -7.38 5.57
C ARG A 135 6.93 -7.50 4.25
N LEU A 136 8.23 -7.24 4.19
CA LEU A 136 9.05 -7.44 2.99
C LEU A 136 9.09 -8.90 2.56
N GLN A 137 9.15 -9.84 3.52
CA GLN A 137 9.05 -11.28 3.24
C GLN A 137 7.68 -11.69 2.73
N THR A 138 6.63 -11.03 3.22
CA THR A 138 5.22 -11.33 2.90
C THR A 138 4.63 -10.40 1.84
N THR A 139 5.40 -9.40 1.33
CA THR A 139 4.95 -8.55 0.21
C THR A 139 5.12 -9.34 -1.09
N PRO A 140 4.23 -10.26 -1.40
CA PRO A 140 4.36 -11.09 -2.57
C PRO A 140 3.70 -10.38 -3.73
N ILE A 141 4.18 -10.63 -4.87
CA ILE A 141 3.36 -10.67 -6.07
C ILE A 141 2.11 -11.49 -5.71
N LEU A 142 0.94 -10.89 -5.87
CA LEU A 142 -0.36 -11.48 -5.49
C LEU A 142 -0.41 -12.98 -5.80
N GLU A 143 -0.48 -13.79 -4.76
CA GLU A 143 -0.50 -15.24 -4.90
C GLU A 143 -1.81 -15.74 -5.50
N ARG A 144 -1.70 -16.85 -6.18
CA ARG A 144 -2.86 -17.55 -6.70
C ARG A 144 -3.52 -18.34 -5.59
N VAL A 145 -4.70 -17.91 -5.12
CA VAL A 145 -5.48 -18.65 -4.13
C VAL A 145 -6.03 -19.93 -4.77
N PRO A 146 -5.75 -21.13 -4.25
CA PRO A 146 -6.27 -22.36 -4.81
C PRO A 146 -7.81 -22.44 -4.73
N LEU A 147 -8.46 -22.91 -5.80
CA LEU A 147 -9.93 -23.09 -5.78
C LEU A 147 -10.41 -23.98 -4.63
N THR A 148 -9.61 -24.95 -4.21
CA THR A 148 -9.91 -25.81 -3.07
C THR A 148 -10.04 -25.04 -1.75
N ALA A 149 -9.19 -24.03 -1.54
CA ALA A 149 -9.28 -23.16 -0.36
C ALA A 149 -10.53 -22.26 -0.43
N VAL A 150 -10.81 -21.69 -1.62
CA VAL A 150 -12.03 -20.89 -1.84
C VAL A 150 -13.28 -21.73 -1.63
N GLU A 151 -13.30 -22.96 -2.14
CA GLU A 151 -14.41 -23.89 -1.93
C GLU A 151 -14.63 -24.22 -0.47
N ALA A 152 -13.56 -24.55 0.25
CA ALA A 152 -13.64 -24.87 1.68
C ALA A 152 -14.20 -23.69 2.47
N TRP A 153 -13.76 -22.46 2.15
CA TRP A 153 -14.28 -21.25 2.75
C TRP A 153 -15.77 -21.03 2.44
N LEU A 154 -16.18 -21.11 1.17
CA LEU A 154 -17.58 -20.92 0.76
C LEU A 154 -18.51 -21.96 1.40
N LYS A 155 -18.09 -23.22 1.43
CA LYS A 155 -18.88 -24.31 2.06
C LYS A 155 -18.91 -24.23 3.58
N GLY A 156 -17.90 -23.60 4.18
CA GLY A 156 -17.84 -23.35 5.62
C GLY A 156 -18.79 -22.25 6.10
N LEU A 157 -19.22 -21.36 5.20
CA LEU A 157 -20.11 -20.26 5.52
C LEU A 157 -21.51 -20.80 5.85
N LYS A 158 -22.04 -20.39 7.00
CA LYS A 158 -23.39 -20.72 7.48
C LYS A 158 -24.27 -19.47 7.45
N PRO A 159 -25.60 -19.63 7.34
CA PRO A 159 -26.50 -18.51 7.51
C PRO A 159 -26.25 -17.79 8.84
N GLY A 160 -26.10 -16.45 8.77
CA GLY A 160 -25.77 -15.62 9.91
C GLY A 160 -24.29 -15.32 10.11
N ASP A 161 -23.37 -15.99 9.39
CA ASP A 161 -21.93 -15.67 9.46
C ASP A 161 -21.66 -14.24 8.98
N VAL A 162 -20.89 -13.49 9.74
CA VAL A 162 -20.53 -12.10 9.42
C VAL A 162 -19.29 -12.08 8.51
N LEU A 163 -19.44 -11.47 7.33
CA LEU A 163 -18.41 -11.37 6.30
C LEU A 163 -17.67 -10.02 6.29
N GLY A 164 -17.91 -9.16 7.28
CA GLY A 164 -17.38 -7.81 7.37
C GLY A 164 -18.33 -6.76 6.79
N PHE A 165 -18.09 -5.48 7.10
CA PHE A 165 -18.89 -4.31 6.69
C PHE A 165 -20.41 -4.48 6.81
N GLY A 166 -20.87 -5.24 7.80
CA GLY A 166 -22.29 -5.51 8.02
C GLY A 166 -22.95 -6.45 7.01
N ALA A 167 -22.16 -7.13 6.19
CA ALA A 167 -22.67 -8.20 5.33
C ALA A 167 -22.70 -9.54 6.08
N THR A 168 -23.75 -10.31 5.86
CA THR A 168 -23.93 -11.63 6.45
C THR A 168 -24.29 -12.65 5.38
N ALA A 169 -23.88 -13.91 5.55
CA ALA A 169 -24.38 -15.01 4.76
C ALA A 169 -25.88 -15.21 5.07
N ALA A 170 -26.75 -15.06 4.09
CA ALA A 170 -28.20 -15.23 4.26
C ALA A 170 -28.63 -16.69 4.04
N SER A 171 -27.85 -17.44 3.25
CA SER A 171 -28.02 -18.88 3.00
C SER A 171 -26.66 -19.56 2.89
N ALA A 172 -26.62 -20.86 3.05
CA ALA A 172 -25.43 -21.64 2.71
C ALA A 172 -25.18 -21.57 1.20
N PHE A 173 -23.89 -21.46 0.83
CA PHE A 173 -23.50 -21.45 -0.58
C PHE A 173 -23.51 -22.85 -1.17
N ASP A 174 -24.23 -23.03 -2.28
CA ASP A 174 -24.12 -24.24 -3.12
C ASP A 174 -22.91 -24.07 -4.05
N VAL A 175 -21.99 -25.05 -3.99
CA VAL A 175 -20.72 -24.99 -4.73
C VAL A 175 -20.58 -26.30 -5.53
N LYS A 176 -20.62 -26.18 -6.87
CA LYS A 176 -20.46 -27.32 -7.80
C LYS A 176 -19.09 -27.29 -8.45
N ARG A 177 -18.39 -28.41 -8.41
CA ARG A 177 -17.06 -28.63 -8.94
C ARG A 177 -17.06 -28.95 -10.44
N THR A 178 -16.05 -28.47 -11.16
CA THR A 178 -15.65 -28.98 -12.46
C THR A 178 -14.17 -29.34 -12.40
N MET A 179 -13.86 -30.60 -12.73
CA MET A 179 -12.50 -31.11 -12.77
C MET A 179 -11.90 -30.94 -14.17
N SER A 180 -10.57 -31.04 -14.27
CA SER A 180 -9.86 -31.19 -15.55
C SER A 180 -10.23 -32.51 -16.23
N ASP A 181 -9.93 -32.66 -17.51
CA ASP A 181 -10.30 -33.86 -18.30
C ASP A 181 -9.64 -35.13 -17.74
N ASP A 182 -8.49 -35.04 -17.11
CA ASP A 182 -7.83 -36.12 -16.38
C ASP A 182 -8.44 -36.44 -15.01
N GLY A 183 -9.34 -35.59 -14.53
CA GLY A 183 -9.98 -35.74 -13.20
C GLY A 183 -9.10 -35.35 -12.01
N GLU A 184 -7.85 -34.94 -12.24
CA GLU A 184 -6.90 -34.74 -11.14
C GLU A 184 -6.98 -33.33 -10.53
N ARG A 185 -7.41 -32.32 -11.31
CA ARG A 185 -7.36 -30.93 -10.88
C ARG A 185 -8.71 -30.25 -10.93
N LEU A 186 -9.04 -29.51 -9.85
CA LEU A 186 -10.19 -28.63 -9.81
C LEU A 186 -9.92 -27.38 -10.69
N THR A 187 -10.74 -27.16 -11.72
CA THR A 187 -10.58 -26.10 -12.70
C THR A 187 -11.64 -25.02 -12.63
N LYS A 188 -12.83 -25.35 -12.09
CA LYS A 188 -13.94 -24.40 -11.97
C LYS A 188 -14.82 -24.75 -10.78
N LEU A 189 -15.32 -23.70 -10.14
CA LEU A 189 -16.42 -23.76 -9.16
C LEU A 189 -17.58 -22.94 -9.69
N ASN A 190 -18.78 -23.48 -9.72
CA ASN A 190 -20.00 -22.71 -9.88
C ASN A 190 -20.57 -22.46 -8.48
N VAL A 191 -21.00 -21.23 -8.22
CA VAL A 191 -21.40 -20.76 -6.88
C VAL A 191 -22.79 -20.17 -6.95
N GLU A 192 -23.67 -20.60 -6.04
CA GLU A 192 -24.99 -20.03 -5.83
C GLU A 192 -25.24 -19.84 -4.32
N GLY A 193 -25.82 -18.70 -3.95
CA GLY A 193 -26.09 -18.42 -2.54
C GLY A 193 -26.76 -17.05 -2.36
N ALA A 194 -26.75 -16.56 -1.14
CA ALA A 194 -27.29 -15.22 -0.86
C ALA A 194 -26.49 -14.52 0.25
N LEU A 195 -26.43 -13.20 0.16
CA LEU A 195 -25.82 -12.31 1.14
C LEU A 195 -26.83 -11.25 1.58
N THR A 196 -26.82 -10.91 2.86
CA THR A 196 -27.55 -9.75 3.39
C THR A 196 -26.57 -8.59 3.61
N VAL A 197 -26.81 -7.46 2.96
CA VAL A 197 -26.00 -6.26 3.05
C VAL A 197 -26.89 -5.10 3.43
N GLY A 198 -26.62 -4.46 4.55
CA GLY A 198 -27.41 -3.31 5.02
C GLY A 198 -28.89 -3.64 5.26
N GLY A 199 -29.19 -4.87 5.68
CA GLY A 199 -30.54 -5.37 5.93
C GLY A 199 -31.29 -5.84 4.68
N GLU A 200 -30.65 -5.88 3.51
CA GLU A 200 -31.25 -6.31 2.24
C GLU A 200 -30.57 -7.57 1.72
N THR A 201 -31.35 -8.56 1.33
CA THR A 201 -30.83 -9.84 0.83
C THR A 201 -30.63 -9.79 -0.68
N TRP A 202 -29.44 -10.21 -1.10
CA TRP A 202 -28.98 -10.28 -2.48
C TRP A 202 -28.70 -11.74 -2.83
N THR A 203 -29.25 -12.23 -3.93
CA THR A 203 -28.82 -13.51 -4.50
C THR A 203 -27.45 -13.36 -5.14
N VAL A 204 -26.61 -14.37 -4.96
CA VAL A 204 -25.27 -14.46 -5.54
C VAL A 204 -25.21 -15.67 -6.44
N SER A 205 -24.81 -15.48 -7.69
CA SER A 205 -24.58 -16.58 -8.63
C SER A 205 -23.36 -16.29 -9.49
N GLY A 206 -22.67 -17.34 -9.91
CA GLY A 206 -21.54 -17.17 -10.82
C GLY A 206 -20.55 -18.32 -10.80
N TYR A 207 -19.32 -18.02 -11.18
CA TYR A 207 -18.27 -19.02 -11.24
C TYR A 207 -16.88 -18.46 -10.94
N LEU A 208 -16.00 -19.35 -10.49
CA LEU A 208 -14.57 -19.15 -10.32
C LEU A 208 -13.85 -20.17 -11.19
N ARG A 209 -12.95 -19.74 -12.06
CA ARG A 209 -12.21 -20.59 -12.99
C ARG A 209 -10.71 -20.35 -12.86
N GLN A 210 -9.98 -21.46 -12.73
CA GLN A 210 -8.52 -21.47 -12.67
C GLN A 210 -7.95 -22.47 -13.68
N PRO A 211 -7.67 -22.07 -14.93
CA PRO A 211 -7.09 -22.95 -15.92
C PRO A 211 -5.64 -23.31 -15.55
N GLY A 212 -5.14 -24.39 -16.12
CA GLY A 212 -3.74 -24.75 -16.06
C GLY A 212 -2.95 -24.09 -17.18
N GLY A 213 -1.65 -24.43 -17.24
CA GLY A 213 -0.76 -24.02 -18.30
C GLY A 213 0.30 -23.01 -17.89
N ARG A 214 1.10 -22.56 -18.86
CA ARG A 214 2.25 -21.66 -18.61
C ARG A 214 1.88 -20.20 -18.34
N ALA A 215 0.69 -19.77 -18.76
CA ALA A 215 0.19 -18.41 -18.53
C ALA A 215 -1.27 -18.48 -18.08
N PRO A 216 -1.55 -18.99 -16.87
CA PRO A 216 -2.92 -19.16 -16.40
C PRO A 216 -3.58 -17.81 -16.20
N LYS A 217 -4.80 -17.68 -16.73
CA LYS A 217 -5.68 -16.55 -16.47
C LYS A 217 -6.82 -17.01 -15.58
N ASP A 218 -6.76 -16.66 -14.32
CA ASP A 218 -7.84 -16.87 -13.39
C ASP A 218 -8.97 -15.88 -13.67
N THR A 219 -10.21 -16.35 -13.60
CA THR A 219 -11.39 -15.51 -13.82
C THR A 219 -12.45 -15.88 -12.81
N PHE A 220 -12.95 -14.89 -12.08
CA PHE A 220 -14.10 -15.04 -11.19
C PHE A 220 -15.17 -14.06 -11.67
N GLU A 221 -16.37 -14.57 -11.89
CA GLU A 221 -17.52 -13.77 -12.29
C GLU A 221 -18.65 -14.08 -11.33
N LEU A 222 -19.11 -13.07 -10.60
CA LEU A 222 -20.21 -13.18 -9.65
C LEU A 222 -21.24 -12.09 -9.96
N THR A 223 -22.50 -12.48 -9.99
CA THR A 223 -23.64 -11.58 -10.12
C THR A 223 -24.38 -11.52 -8.79
N PHE A 224 -24.55 -10.31 -8.30
CA PHE A 224 -25.34 -9.97 -7.12
C PHE A 224 -26.64 -9.35 -7.60
N ARG A 225 -27.78 -9.95 -7.26
CA ARG A 225 -29.10 -9.49 -7.68
C ARG A 225 -30.04 -9.42 -6.47
N LYS A 226 -30.66 -8.26 -6.30
CA LYS A 226 -31.79 -8.09 -5.37
C LYS A 226 -33.12 -8.11 -6.13
N ASP A 227 -33.18 -7.37 -7.23
CA ASP A 227 -34.33 -7.25 -8.14
C ASP A 227 -33.82 -6.82 -9.52
N ASP A 228 -34.74 -6.54 -10.47
CA ASP A 228 -34.36 -6.15 -11.84
C ASP A 228 -33.70 -4.74 -11.94
N LYS A 229 -33.79 -3.94 -10.88
CA LYS A 229 -33.18 -2.59 -10.82
C LYS A 229 -31.86 -2.57 -10.06
N ASN A 230 -31.63 -3.60 -9.25
CA ASN A 230 -30.49 -3.71 -8.40
C ASN A 230 -29.70 -4.97 -8.75
N ILE A 231 -28.77 -4.83 -9.69
CA ILE A 231 -27.92 -5.89 -10.22
C ILE A 231 -26.50 -5.37 -10.29
N VAL A 232 -25.55 -6.08 -9.68
CA VAL A 232 -24.12 -5.76 -9.74
C VAL A 232 -23.36 -7.02 -10.16
N GLU A 233 -22.53 -6.86 -11.18
CA GLU A 233 -21.61 -7.89 -11.66
C GLU A 233 -20.21 -7.59 -11.14
N LEU A 234 -19.56 -8.57 -10.53
CA LEU A 234 -18.19 -8.54 -10.10
C LEU A 234 -17.37 -9.47 -10.99
N VAL A 235 -16.37 -8.91 -11.65
CA VAL A 235 -15.45 -9.67 -12.49
C VAL A 235 -14.03 -9.47 -11.94
N TYR A 236 -13.41 -10.57 -11.56
CA TYR A 236 -11.98 -10.61 -11.23
C TYR A 236 -11.24 -11.39 -12.31
N SER A 237 -10.10 -10.89 -12.70
CA SER A 237 -9.17 -11.64 -13.53
C SER A 237 -7.72 -11.41 -13.10
N ALA A 238 -6.93 -12.47 -13.08
CA ALA A 238 -5.50 -12.40 -12.83
C ALA A 238 -4.78 -13.21 -13.90
N LEU A 239 -3.87 -12.57 -14.62
CA LEU A 239 -2.98 -13.20 -15.59
C LEU A 239 -1.58 -13.20 -15.01
N ARG A 240 -1.02 -14.38 -14.84
CA ARG A 240 0.36 -14.57 -14.40
C ARG A 240 1.23 -15.08 -15.53
N GLN A 241 2.45 -14.56 -15.62
CA GLN A 241 3.47 -15.01 -16.58
C GLN A 241 4.82 -15.06 -15.88
N ASP A 242 5.47 -16.23 -15.95
CA ASP A 242 6.80 -16.45 -15.43
C ASP A 242 7.74 -16.79 -16.58
N LYS A 243 8.88 -16.09 -16.64
CA LYS A 243 9.97 -16.34 -17.58
C LYS A 243 11.24 -16.53 -16.75
N ILE A 244 11.72 -17.75 -16.64
CA ILE A 244 12.89 -18.09 -15.83
C ILE A 244 13.96 -18.66 -16.73
N GLU A 245 15.12 -18.01 -16.78
CA GLU A 245 16.32 -18.46 -17.48
C GLU A 245 17.32 -19.01 -16.46
N GLN A 246 17.22 -20.29 -16.18
CA GLN A 246 18.04 -20.95 -15.14
C GLN A 246 19.54 -20.83 -15.40
N LYS A 247 19.96 -20.87 -16.68
CA LYS A 247 21.37 -20.80 -17.06
C LYS A 247 22.03 -19.48 -16.67
N ASP A 248 21.30 -18.37 -16.80
CA ASP A 248 21.82 -17.02 -16.56
C ASP A 248 21.42 -16.49 -15.17
N ARG A 249 20.79 -17.31 -14.35
CA ARG A 249 20.27 -16.93 -13.01
C ARG A 249 19.48 -15.62 -13.02
N LYS A 250 18.63 -15.47 -14.03
CA LYS A 250 17.74 -14.33 -14.17
C LYS A 250 16.32 -14.77 -14.43
N GLY A 251 15.38 -13.94 -14.10
CA GLY A 251 13.98 -14.23 -14.31
C GLY A 251 13.10 -13.00 -14.28
N GLN A 252 11.90 -13.21 -14.75
CA GLN A 252 10.84 -12.22 -14.72
C GLN A 252 9.54 -12.90 -14.32
N THR A 253 8.86 -12.33 -13.35
CA THR A 253 7.50 -12.70 -13.00
C THR A 253 6.61 -11.48 -13.17
N SER A 254 5.48 -11.65 -13.83
CA SER A 254 4.47 -10.58 -13.95
C SER A 254 3.09 -11.08 -13.60
N VAL A 255 2.33 -10.24 -12.89
CA VAL A 255 0.92 -10.48 -12.58
C VAL A 255 0.12 -9.25 -12.94
N ALA A 256 -0.90 -9.44 -13.76
CA ALA A 256 -1.88 -8.41 -14.08
C ALA A 256 -3.22 -8.81 -13.49
N THR A 257 -3.62 -8.12 -12.43
CA THR A 257 -4.88 -8.33 -11.72
C THR A 257 -5.86 -7.22 -12.04
N THR A 258 -7.07 -7.57 -12.33
CA THR A 258 -8.17 -6.62 -12.52
C THR A 258 -9.39 -7.10 -11.75
N LEU A 259 -9.91 -6.23 -10.91
CA LEU A 259 -11.21 -6.37 -10.27
C LEU A 259 -12.12 -5.29 -10.82
N LYS A 260 -13.28 -5.67 -11.33
CA LYS A 260 -14.28 -4.77 -11.87
C LYS A 260 -15.63 -5.08 -11.27
N ALA A 261 -16.28 -4.10 -10.70
CA ALA A 261 -17.70 -4.18 -10.35
C ALA A 261 -18.48 -3.19 -11.23
N SER A 262 -19.55 -3.65 -11.83
CA SER A 262 -20.40 -2.79 -12.68
C SER A 262 -21.86 -3.21 -12.59
N GLY A 263 -22.75 -2.24 -12.67
CA GLY A 263 -24.17 -2.56 -12.60
C GLY A 263 -25.06 -1.37 -12.29
N LYS A 264 -26.22 -1.70 -11.76
CA LYS A 264 -27.24 -0.72 -11.33
C LYS A 264 -27.51 -0.93 -9.84
N LEU A 265 -27.64 0.16 -9.13
CA LEU A 265 -27.91 0.16 -7.70
C LEU A 265 -28.77 1.38 -7.35
N GLU A 266 -30.01 1.17 -6.91
CA GLU A 266 -30.94 2.22 -6.51
C GLU A 266 -31.09 3.37 -7.55
N GLY A 267 -31.15 3.01 -8.84
CA GLY A 267 -31.29 4.00 -9.93
C GLY A 267 -29.98 4.63 -10.42
N TYR A 268 -28.85 4.28 -9.81
CA TYR A 268 -27.54 4.68 -10.26
C TYR A 268 -26.88 3.59 -11.11
N SER A 269 -26.16 3.98 -12.14
CA SER A 269 -25.17 3.12 -12.77
C SER A 269 -23.89 3.23 -11.96
N VAL A 270 -23.39 2.09 -11.48
CA VAL A 270 -22.17 1.99 -10.66
C VAL A 270 -21.08 1.31 -11.47
N TYR A 271 -19.90 1.86 -11.41
CA TYR A 271 -18.69 1.28 -11.96
C TYR A 271 -17.55 1.44 -10.97
N MET A 272 -16.87 0.35 -10.69
CA MET A 272 -15.64 0.34 -9.91
C MET A 272 -14.62 -0.53 -10.62
N MET A 273 -13.39 -0.10 -10.68
CA MET A 273 -12.27 -0.88 -11.19
C MET A 273 -11.06 -0.70 -10.27
N LEU A 274 -10.48 -1.81 -9.86
CA LEU A 274 -9.14 -1.89 -9.30
C LEU A 274 -8.28 -2.69 -10.27
N LYS A 275 -7.17 -2.11 -10.68
CA LYS A 275 -6.19 -2.79 -11.51
C LYS A 275 -4.83 -2.71 -10.84
N VAL A 276 -4.19 -3.87 -10.67
CA VAL A 276 -2.85 -4.00 -10.11
C VAL A 276 -2.00 -4.73 -11.14
N ASN A 277 -0.95 -4.07 -11.60
CA ASN A 277 0.05 -4.70 -12.45
C ASN A 277 1.35 -4.73 -11.66
N GLN A 278 1.89 -5.92 -11.49
CA GLN A 278 3.15 -6.17 -10.83
C GLN A 278 4.10 -6.84 -11.81
N ARG A 279 5.34 -6.43 -11.81
CA ARG A 279 6.42 -7.05 -12.57
C ARG A 279 7.67 -7.05 -11.74
N ASN A 280 8.22 -8.22 -11.54
CA ASN A 280 9.46 -8.44 -10.87
C ASN A 280 10.50 -8.95 -11.85
N ASP A 281 11.58 -8.22 -12.01
CA ASP A 281 12.75 -8.58 -12.81
C ASP A 281 13.91 -8.82 -11.84
N TRP A 282 14.53 -10.01 -11.87
CA TRP A 282 15.62 -10.35 -10.97
C TRP A 282 16.80 -10.95 -11.70
N THR A 283 17.99 -10.67 -11.20
CA THR A 283 19.29 -11.19 -11.67
C THR A 283 20.09 -11.70 -10.47
N ALA A 284 21.31 -12.14 -10.71
CA ALA A 284 22.23 -12.49 -9.62
C ALA A 284 22.59 -11.27 -8.74
N ASP A 285 22.63 -10.09 -9.35
CA ASP A 285 23.16 -8.87 -8.72
C ASP A 285 22.08 -7.94 -8.15
N GLY A 286 20.82 -8.25 -8.39
CA GLY A 286 19.75 -7.40 -7.90
C GLY A 286 18.37 -7.73 -8.44
N GLU A 287 17.40 -7.00 -7.94
CA GLU A 287 15.99 -7.19 -8.24
C GLU A 287 15.26 -5.85 -8.36
N THR A 288 14.31 -5.79 -9.27
CA THR A 288 13.44 -4.62 -9.42
C THR A 288 11.98 -5.06 -9.50
N LEU A 289 11.21 -4.70 -8.48
CA LEU A 289 9.76 -4.88 -8.44
C LEU A 289 9.08 -3.57 -8.86
N ASN A 290 8.34 -3.61 -9.94
CA ASN A 290 7.51 -2.52 -10.41
C ASN A 290 6.04 -2.85 -10.14
N GLU A 291 5.35 -1.96 -9.46
CA GLU A 291 3.93 -2.08 -9.21
C GLU A 291 3.19 -0.83 -9.69
N LYS A 292 2.07 -1.03 -10.36
CA LYS A 292 1.14 0.03 -10.73
C LYS A 292 -0.26 -0.33 -10.28
N ILE A 293 -0.84 0.52 -9.46
CA ILE A 293 -2.20 0.40 -8.95
C ILE A 293 -3.04 1.49 -9.60
N THR A 294 -4.20 1.12 -10.12
CA THR A 294 -5.18 2.08 -10.65
C THR A 294 -6.54 1.76 -10.04
N VAL A 295 -7.18 2.75 -9.46
CA VAL A 295 -8.54 2.66 -8.92
C VAL A 295 -9.39 3.67 -9.64
N SER A 296 -10.57 3.23 -10.09
CA SER A 296 -11.61 4.10 -10.65
C SER A 296 -12.94 3.74 -10.02
N VAL A 297 -13.63 4.72 -9.48
CA VAL A 297 -15.01 4.59 -8.99
C VAL A 297 -15.84 5.66 -9.65
N ASN A 298 -16.92 5.26 -10.30
CA ASN A 298 -17.84 6.16 -10.97
C ASN A 298 -19.29 5.78 -10.62
N MET A 299 -20.08 6.79 -10.29
CA MET A 299 -21.50 6.66 -10.03
C MET A 299 -22.26 7.69 -10.87
N THR A 300 -23.09 7.24 -11.77
CA THR A 300 -23.94 8.11 -12.61
C THR A 300 -25.41 7.83 -12.37
N GLN A 301 -26.16 8.86 -12.06
CA GLN A 301 -27.61 8.76 -11.95
C GLN A 301 -28.24 8.81 -13.36
N LYS A 302 -29.11 7.85 -13.63
CA LYS A 302 -29.82 7.77 -14.93
C LYS A 302 -31.06 8.68 -14.95
N ASP A 303 -30.92 9.93 -14.52
CA ASP A 303 -32.02 10.92 -14.64
C ASP A 303 -31.74 11.82 -15.81
N ASN A 304 -32.41 11.52 -16.93
CA ASN A 304 -32.31 12.26 -18.21
C ASN A 304 -32.98 13.64 -18.18
N ARG A 305 -33.21 14.25 -17.03
CA ARG A 305 -33.78 15.58 -16.96
C ARG A 305 -32.72 16.63 -17.27
N PRO A 306 -32.87 17.40 -18.33
CA PRO A 306 -31.98 18.51 -18.65
C PRO A 306 -31.99 19.50 -17.46
N GLY A 307 -30.84 19.83 -16.90
CA GLY A 307 -30.67 20.87 -15.88
C GLY A 307 -30.40 20.41 -14.45
N LYS A 308 -30.45 19.12 -14.11
CA LYS A 308 -29.94 18.61 -12.85
C LYS A 308 -28.51 18.10 -13.02
N ASN A 309 -27.55 19.01 -13.07
CA ASN A 309 -26.17 18.68 -12.84
C ASN A 309 -26.06 18.10 -11.44
N MET A 310 -25.59 16.85 -11.33
CA MET A 310 -25.30 16.25 -10.03
C MET A 310 -24.21 17.09 -9.33
N GLN A 311 -24.64 17.95 -8.40
CA GLN A 311 -23.72 18.64 -7.51
C GLN A 311 -23.20 17.60 -6.51
N GLY A 312 -22.01 17.10 -6.75
CA GLY A 312 -21.39 16.17 -5.81
C GLY A 312 -20.24 15.36 -6.43
N LEU A 313 -19.60 14.59 -5.59
CA LEU A 313 -18.54 13.67 -5.99
C LEU A 313 -19.15 12.48 -6.72
N ASN A 314 -18.88 12.35 -8.04
CA ASN A 314 -19.38 11.30 -8.89
C ASN A 314 -18.31 10.31 -9.34
N ARG A 315 -17.07 10.79 -9.39
CA ARG A 315 -15.94 10.02 -9.89
C ARG A 315 -14.71 10.22 -9.03
N ILE A 316 -14.08 9.11 -8.67
CA ILE A 316 -12.80 9.06 -7.99
C ILE A 316 -11.89 8.20 -8.84
N ASP A 317 -10.75 8.75 -9.24
CA ASP A 317 -9.68 8.02 -9.88
C ASP A 317 -8.41 8.17 -9.06
N ALA A 318 -7.73 7.08 -8.79
CA ALA A 318 -6.43 7.08 -8.15
C ALA A 318 -5.44 6.22 -8.95
N GLU A 319 -4.23 6.71 -9.08
CA GLU A 319 -3.12 5.97 -9.66
C GLU A 319 -1.95 6.02 -8.70
N GLY A 320 -1.36 4.87 -8.40
CA GLY A 320 -0.14 4.73 -7.64
C GLY A 320 0.88 3.91 -8.44
N LYS A 321 2.14 4.30 -8.36
CA LYS A 321 3.26 3.52 -8.86
C LYS A 321 4.24 3.33 -7.73
N ASN A 322 4.72 2.11 -7.57
CA ASN A 322 5.74 1.75 -6.62
C ASN A 322 6.86 1.03 -7.37
N VAL A 323 8.09 1.43 -7.16
CA VAL A 323 9.28 0.78 -7.70
C VAL A 323 10.20 0.46 -6.54
N ILE A 324 10.42 -0.81 -6.32
CA ILE A 324 11.34 -1.30 -5.28
C ILE A 324 12.55 -1.89 -6.00
N ARG A 325 13.74 -1.35 -5.70
CA ARG A 325 15.02 -1.86 -6.20
C ARG A 325 15.82 -2.41 -5.03
N VAL A 326 16.24 -3.63 -5.18
CA VAL A 326 17.15 -4.28 -4.24
C VAL A 326 18.50 -4.41 -4.93
N THR A 327 19.51 -3.78 -4.38
CA THR A 327 20.89 -3.94 -4.81
C THR A 327 21.58 -4.87 -3.80
N THR A 328 22.08 -5.99 -4.28
CA THR A 328 22.80 -6.97 -3.47
C THR A 328 24.19 -7.14 -4.05
N GLY A 329 25.21 -7.05 -3.24
CA GLY A 329 26.55 -7.40 -3.67
C GLY A 329 27.66 -6.64 -2.95
N GLU A 330 28.86 -7.16 -3.08
CA GLU A 330 30.10 -6.60 -2.54
C GLU A 330 30.47 -5.20 -3.13
N ALA A 331 29.65 -4.67 -4.01
CA ALA A 331 29.98 -3.51 -4.84
C ALA A 331 29.66 -2.14 -4.20
N THR A 332 28.91 -2.11 -3.10
CA THR A 332 28.64 -0.84 -2.39
C THR A 332 29.38 -0.83 -1.06
N ALA A 333 30.18 0.20 -0.84
CA ALA A 333 30.89 0.40 0.44
C ALA A 333 29.92 0.50 1.65
N ASP A 334 28.63 0.70 1.38
CA ASP A 334 27.59 0.96 2.38
C ASP A 334 26.68 -0.26 2.65
N GLY A 335 27.00 -1.46 2.12
CA GLY A 335 26.21 -2.67 2.36
C GLY A 335 25.03 -2.85 1.37
N ASP A 336 24.09 -3.72 1.72
CA ASP A 336 22.88 -3.95 0.92
C ASP A 336 21.91 -2.78 1.07
N ALA A 337 21.34 -2.35 -0.03
CA ALA A 337 20.39 -1.24 -0.08
C ALA A 337 19.04 -1.66 -0.68
N LEU A 338 17.98 -1.08 -0.12
CA LEU A 338 16.63 -1.16 -0.64
C LEU A 338 16.15 0.25 -0.98
N ASP A 339 15.94 0.51 -2.25
CA ASP A 339 15.39 1.78 -2.73
C ASP A 339 13.91 1.58 -3.10
N CYS A 340 13.03 2.40 -2.51
CA CYS A 340 11.62 2.44 -2.82
C CYS A 340 11.23 3.81 -3.38
N GLU A 341 10.56 3.84 -4.51
CA GLU A 341 9.98 5.04 -5.10
C GLU A 341 8.47 4.86 -5.21
N LEU A 342 7.71 5.70 -4.52
CA LEU A 342 6.26 5.74 -4.58
C LEU A 342 5.83 7.06 -5.24
N THR A 343 4.98 6.97 -6.26
CA THR A 343 4.28 8.14 -6.81
C THR A 343 2.79 7.88 -6.82
N GLY A 344 2.01 8.92 -6.57
CA GLY A 344 0.56 8.80 -6.51
C GLY A 344 -0.17 10.02 -7.03
N LYS A 345 -1.33 9.78 -7.59
CA LYS A 345 -2.27 10.81 -8.05
C LYS A 345 -3.68 10.41 -7.66
N LEU A 346 -4.39 11.36 -7.05
CA LEU A 346 -5.80 11.24 -6.73
C LEU A 346 -6.56 12.34 -7.48
N MET A 347 -7.61 11.93 -8.21
CA MET A 347 -8.48 12.83 -8.94
C MET A 347 -9.92 12.68 -8.46
N LEU A 348 -10.61 13.80 -8.31
CA LEU A 348 -12.02 13.86 -7.96
C LEU A 348 -12.75 14.61 -9.08
N ASN A 349 -13.72 13.95 -9.70
CA ASN A 349 -14.45 14.49 -10.87
C ASN A 349 -13.50 15.06 -11.94
N GLU A 350 -12.48 14.27 -12.32
CA GLU A 350 -11.46 14.60 -13.32
C GLU A 350 -10.45 15.71 -12.91
N ASN A 351 -10.64 16.36 -11.77
CA ASN A 351 -9.70 17.34 -11.25
C ASN A 351 -8.66 16.67 -10.33
N THR A 352 -7.41 17.02 -10.51
CA THR A 352 -6.36 16.53 -9.62
C THR A 352 -6.54 17.11 -8.23
N PHE A 353 -6.82 16.24 -7.26
CA PHE A 353 -6.97 16.60 -5.86
C PHE A 353 -5.64 16.56 -5.11
N LEU A 354 -4.85 15.52 -5.34
CA LEU A 354 -3.53 15.35 -4.76
C LEU A 354 -2.63 14.61 -5.76
N GLN A 355 -1.41 15.07 -5.89
CA GLN A 355 -0.35 14.40 -6.66
C GLN A 355 0.98 14.62 -5.96
N GLY A 356 1.75 13.55 -5.81
CA GLY A 356 3.05 13.61 -5.16
C GLY A 356 3.71 12.25 -5.10
N GLY A 357 4.76 12.16 -4.32
CA GLY A 357 5.52 10.94 -4.17
C GLY A 357 6.33 10.92 -2.88
N ALA A 358 6.94 9.77 -2.66
CA ALA A 358 7.93 9.54 -1.62
C ALA A 358 9.04 8.68 -2.22
N SER A 359 10.26 8.93 -1.85
CA SER A 359 11.36 7.99 -2.03
C SER A 359 11.91 7.60 -0.67
N MET A 360 12.27 6.34 -0.53
CA MET A 360 12.86 5.80 0.68
C MET A 360 14.05 4.93 0.30
N ARG A 361 15.18 5.17 0.96
CA ARG A 361 16.35 4.31 0.86
C ARG A 361 16.62 3.69 2.22
N VAL A 362 16.58 2.37 2.30
CA VAL A 362 16.94 1.63 3.50
C VAL A 362 18.38 1.11 3.34
N THR A 363 19.22 1.39 4.32
CA THR A 363 20.60 0.91 4.41
C THR A 363 20.71 -0.01 5.62
N ILE A 364 21.35 -1.15 5.44
CA ILE A 364 21.53 -2.18 6.48
C ILE A 364 23.02 -2.31 6.75
N GLY A 365 23.39 -2.19 8.02
CA GLY A 365 24.79 -2.07 8.44
C GLY A 365 25.28 -0.63 8.27
N GLY A 366 26.47 -0.35 8.70
CA GLY A 366 27.04 0.98 8.72
C GLY A 366 27.09 1.58 10.12
N GLU A 367 27.58 2.80 10.22
CA GLU A 367 27.66 3.51 11.50
C GLU A 367 26.33 4.22 11.77
N ALA A 368 25.80 4.09 12.97
CA ALA A 368 24.70 4.91 13.42
C ALA A 368 25.09 6.38 13.36
N PRO A 369 24.22 7.32 12.93
CA PRO A 369 24.51 8.73 13.01
C PRO A 369 24.95 9.13 14.42
N ASP A 370 25.90 10.06 14.51
CA ASP A 370 26.27 10.64 15.81
C ASP A 370 25.02 11.27 16.42
N GLY A 371 24.45 10.63 17.41
CA GLY A 371 23.29 11.11 18.14
C GLY A 371 23.66 12.38 18.92
N ALA A 372 22.78 13.37 18.92
CA ALA A 372 22.86 14.41 19.92
C ALA A 372 22.56 13.79 21.29
N GLN A 373 23.58 13.26 21.97
CA GLN A 373 23.40 12.81 23.35
C GLN A 373 22.73 13.93 24.13
N ALA A 374 21.67 13.57 24.88
CA ALA A 374 21.04 14.54 25.76
C ALA A 374 22.14 15.16 26.64
N ASP A 375 22.33 16.45 26.53
CA ASP A 375 23.18 17.16 27.47
C ASP A 375 22.50 17.04 28.84
N GLY A 376 23.16 16.36 29.79
CA GLY A 376 22.58 16.11 31.11
C GLY A 376 22.21 17.37 31.87
N ASP A 377 22.74 18.50 31.47
CA ASP A 377 22.48 19.83 32.06
C ASP A 377 21.48 20.68 31.23
N ALA A 378 20.99 20.19 30.07
CA ALA A 378 20.05 20.91 29.24
C ALA A 378 18.65 20.95 29.86
N GLU A 379 18.02 22.13 29.86
CA GLU A 379 16.64 22.27 30.32
C GLU A 379 15.70 21.42 29.45
N PRO A 380 14.77 20.68 30.07
CA PRO A 380 13.78 19.89 29.33
C PRO A 380 12.91 20.79 28.44
N TRP A 381 12.59 20.31 27.24
CA TRP A 381 11.66 20.93 26.32
C TRP A 381 10.29 20.30 26.36
N THR A 382 9.26 21.15 26.25
CA THR A 382 7.92 20.69 25.88
C THR A 382 7.86 20.36 24.39
N LEU A 383 6.89 19.53 23.97
CA LEU A 383 6.66 19.27 22.55
C LEU A 383 6.42 20.57 21.74
N GLU A 384 5.74 21.56 22.36
CA GLU A 384 5.48 22.84 21.72
C GLU A 384 6.79 23.61 21.44
N GLU A 385 7.74 23.58 22.36
CA GLU A 385 9.05 24.23 22.19
C GLU A 385 9.86 23.55 21.08
N ALA A 386 9.87 22.22 21.02
CA ALA A 386 10.51 21.46 19.95
C ALA A 386 9.91 21.80 18.58
N VAL A 387 8.57 21.82 18.45
CA VAL A 387 7.88 22.21 17.22
C VAL A 387 8.15 23.67 16.86
N ARG A 388 8.21 24.56 17.83
CA ARG A 388 8.52 25.97 17.61
C ARG A 388 9.97 26.18 17.13
N ALA A 389 10.92 25.43 17.69
CA ALA A 389 12.32 25.46 17.25
C ALA A 389 12.46 24.99 15.80
N LEU A 390 11.86 23.85 15.45
CA LEU A 390 11.81 23.35 14.08
C LEU A 390 11.20 24.36 13.11
N SER A 391 10.05 24.94 13.48
CA SER A 391 9.36 25.93 12.64
C SER A 391 10.24 27.15 12.37
N ARG A 392 10.93 27.66 13.39
CA ARG A 392 11.85 28.81 13.23
C ARG A 392 13.02 28.50 12.27
N ARG A 393 13.61 27.30 12.35
CA ARG A 393 14.70 26.89 11.46
C ARG A 393 14.24 26.75 10.02
N LEU A 394 13.07 26.11 9.81
CA LEU A 394 12.46 25.98 8.50
C LEU A 394 12.17 27.35 7.86
N TYR A 395 11.54 28.26 8.60
CA TYR A 395 11.26 29.60 8.08
C TYR A 395 12.55 30.39 7.77
N ARG A 396 13.56 30.31 8.61
CA ARG A 396 14.85 30.96 8.35
C ARG A 396 15.47 30.49 7.04
N GLN A 397 15.52 29.16 6.82
CA GLN A 397 16.06 28.62 5.57
C GLN A 397 15.23 29.02 4.34
N LEU A 398 13.91 29.10 4.47
CA LEU A 398 13.04 29.55 3.37
C LEU A 398 13.30 31.03 3.02
N ASP A 399 13.50 31.89 4.02
CA ASP A 399 13.81 33.28 3.81
C ASP A 399 15.19 33.45 3.17
N GLU A 400 16.21 32.73 3.63
CA GLU A 400 17.55 32.74 3.07
C GLU A 400 17.57 32.28 1.60
N GLN A 401 16.84 31.22 1.25
CA GLN A 401 16.70 30.75 -0.13
C GLN A 401 15.95 31.75 -1.02
N THR A 402 14.94 32.41 -0.48
CA THR A 402 14.19 33.44 -1.20
C THR A 402 15.07 34.65 -1.48
N ASN A 403 15.81 35.09 -0.50
CA ASN A 403 16.75 36.23 -0.64
C ASN A 403 17.89 35.91 -1.60
N LYS A 404 18.43 34.66 -1.55
CA LYS A 404 19.47 34.23 -2.49
C LYS A 404 18.94 34.17 -3.93
N SER A 405 17.75 33.64 -4.16
CA SER A 405 17.14 33.59 -5.50
C SER A 405 16.85 34.99 -6.07
N ILE A 406 16.57 35.97 -5.24
CA ILE A 406 16.41 37.37 -5.64
C ILE A 406 17.79 37.99 -5.99
N SER A 407 18.84 37.71 -5.22
CA SER A 407 20.17 38.21 -5.47
C SER A 407 20.83 37.61 -6.71
N ASP A 408 20.60 36.34 -7.00
CA ASP A 408 21.14 35.62 -8.16
C ASP A 408 20.37 35.95 -9.46
N GLY A 409 19.19 36.57 -9.35
CA GLY A 409 18.34 36.98 -10.47
C GLY A 409 18.45 38.46 -10.84
N LEU A 410 19.25 39.23 -10.09
CA LEU A 410 19.67 40.63 -10.37
C LEU A 410 21.08 40.66 -10.95
#